data_b0c8157c9cf8e5aa2303f15ee9530382
#
_entry.id   b0c8157c9cf8e5aa2303f15ee9530382
#
_cell.length_a   1.000
_cell.length_b   1.000
_cell.length_c   1.000
_cell.angle_alpha   90.00
_cell.angle_beta   90.00
_cell.angle_gamma   90.00
#
_symmetry.space_group_name_H-M   'P 1'
#
loop_
_entity.id
_entity.type
_entity.pdbx_description
1 polymer ?
#
loop_
_entity_poly.entity_id
_entity_poly.type
_entity_poly.pdbx_seq_one_letter_code
_entity_poly.pdbx_strand_id
1 'polypeptide(L)'
;HQLHRRQRQMCIRDSTDSHTPMVNAIGVLGWGVGGVEAEISMLGKTIPMSVPEVVGVNLTKQLKEGITSTDLVLYITKLLRDSKVVGSFIEFCGEGVENLTVGDRATISNMAPEYGATAVLFPVDKATLNYLSMTGRTEEEIKIVEEYSKYQNLWRKSKTAPEYNRVLDLDLSTIEPCVSGPKNPEDKIDLEKFSKEINKHSKMLYNKDLRDNEFEVPTQGYKIKDADIMIAAITSCTNTANPKNVIAAGLIAKKLINLGFKKKNKIKTSFAPGSKVTAEILKKSGLQKYLDELGFNVVGFGCTTCN
;
A
#
# COMPACT_ATOMS: atom_id res chain seq x y z
N HIS A 1 3.36 15.70 -34.73
CA HIS A 1 4.55 15.80 -33.87
C HIS A 1 4.32 16.63 -32.60
N GLN A 2 3.57 17.73 -32.64
CA GLN A 2 3.25 18.54 -31.46
C GLN A 2 2.21 17.88 -30.54
N LEU A 3 1.22 17.17 -31.07
CA LEU A 3 0.23 16.42 -30.30
C LEU A 3 0.87 15.28 -29.50
N HIS A 4 1.81 14.53 -30.09
CA HIS A 4 2.54 13.49 -29.37
C HIS A 4 3.45 14.03 -28.27
N ARG A 5 4.05 15.21 -28.43
CA ARG A 5 4.83 15.85 -27.36
C ARG A 5 3.93 16.31 -26.21
N ARG A 6 2.76 16.89 -26.50
CA ARG A 6 1.78 17.26 -25.45
C ARG A 6 1.25 16.05 -24.70
N GLN A 7 0.91 14.98 -25.42
CA GLN A 7 0.42 13.74 -24.82
C GLN A 7 1.49 13.05 -23.95
N ARG A 8 2.76 13.04 -24.38
CA ARG A 8 3.88 12.57 -23.54
C ARG A 8 4.12 13.46 -22.33
N GLN A 9 3.99 14.76 -22.46
CA GLN A 9 4.11 15.69 -21.34
C GLN A 9 2.97 15.52 -20.34
N MET A 10 1.75 15.23 -20.80
CA MET A 10 0.62 14.92 -19.94
C MET A 10 0.90 13.62 -19.16
N CYS A 11 1.33 12.54 -19.78
CA CYS A 11 1.63 11.28 -19.10
C CYS A 11 2.79 11.37 -18.08
N ILE A 12 3.69 12.33 -18.22
CA ILE A 12 4.86 12.51 -17.32
C ILE A 12 4.58 13.52 -16.21
N ARG A 13 3.62 14.45 -16.40
CA ARG A 13 3.44 15.61 -15.51
C ARG A 13 2.18 15.60 -14.68
N ASP A 14 1.21 14.76 -15.00
CA ASP A 14 -0.17 15.00 -14.57
C ASP A 14 -0.61 14.24 -13.34
N SER A 15 0.30 13.77 -12.50
CA SER A 15 -0.09 13.26 -11.21
C SER A 15 0.18 14.30 -10.12
N THR A 16 -0.88 14.95 -9.68
CA THR A 16 -0.89 15.71 -8.43
C THR A 16 -1.15 14.81 -7.22
N ASP A 17 -1.16 13.50 -7.44
CA ASP A 17 -1.36 12.49 -6.41
C ASP A 17 -0.04 12.24 -5.67
N SER A 18 -0.04 12.46 -4.36
CA SER A 18 1.10 12.18 -3.48
C SER A 18 1.51 10.69 -3.48
N HIS A 19 0.63 9.79 -3.92
CA HIS A 19 0.89 8.35 -4.05
C HIS A 19 1.43 7.93 -5.44
N THR A 20 1.85 8.86 -6.27
CA THR A 20 2.58 8.60 -7.53
C THR A 20 3.79 7.68 -7.37
N PRO A 21 4.53 7.65 -6.23
CA PRO A 21 5.63 6.70 -6.00
C PRO A 21 5.29 5.23 -6.23
N MET A 22 4.02 4.86 -6.30
CA MET A 22 3.60 3.50 -6.67
C MET A 22 4.26 3.01 -7.97
N VAL A 23 4.47 3.88 -8.98
CA VAL A 23 5.10 3.51 -10.25
C VAL A 23 6.55 3.06 -10.09
N ASN A 24 7.18 3.37 -8.97
CA ASN A 24 8.56 3.01 -8.68
C ASN A 24 8.73 1.49 -8.46
N ALA A 25 7.62 0.78 -8.25
CA ALA A 25 7.57 -0.68 -8.16
C ALA A 25 8.08 -1.41 -9.41
N ILE A 26 8.04 -0.75 -10.55
CA ILE A 26 8.51 -1.27 -11.84
C ILE A 26 9.80 -0.59 -12.33
N GLY A 27 10.53 0.07 -11.45
CA GLY A 27 11.79 0.75 -11.77
C GLY A 27 11.65 2.11 -12.44
N VAL A 28 10.47 2.74 -12.36
CA VAL A 28 10.23 4.11 -12.83
C VAL A 28 10.40 5.06 -11.66
N LEU A 29 11.25 6.07 -11.79
CA LEU A 29 11.42 7.07 -10.75
C LEU A 29 10.32 8.14 -10.87
N GLY A 30 9.42 8.14 -9.91
CA GLY A 30 8.36 9.12 -9.77
C GLY A 30 8.12 9.49 -8.32
N TRP A 31 7.67 10.69 -8.09
CA TRP A 31 7.17 11.12 -6.78
C TRP A 31 5.97 12.05 -6.96
N GLY A 32 5.09 12.05 -5.98
CA GLY A 32 3.95 12.94 -5.95
C GLY A 32 4.34 14.33 -5.46
N VAL A 33 3.63 15.32 -5.95
CA VAL A 33 3.78 16.71 -5.49
C VAL A 33 2.48 17.20 -4.87
N GLY A 34 2.59 18.06 -3.89
CA GLY A 34 1.46 18.74 -3.29
C GLY A 34 0.84 19.79 -4.22
N GLY A 35 -0.35 20.31 -3.86
CA GLY A 35 -1.05 21.30 -4.70
C GLY A 35 -0.23 22.54 -5.00
N VAL A 36 0.44 23.09 -4.01
CA VAL A 36 1.30 24.30 -4.17
C VAL A 36 2.45 24.03 -5.12
N GLU A 37 3.11 22.89 -5.01
CA GLU A 37 4.21 22.49 -5.91
C GLU A 37 3.70 22.26 -7.34
N ALA A 38 2.51 21.68 -7.49
CA ALA A 38 1.85 21.53 -8.78
C ALA A 38 1.55 22.90 -9.42
N GLU A 39 1.04 23.87 -8.66
CA GLU A 39 0.80 25.24 -9.12
C GLU A 39 2.09 25.93 -9.56
N ILE A 40 3.16 25.80 -8.77
CA ILE A 40 4.49 26.32 -9.11
C ILE A 40 4.97 25.73 -10.43
N SER A 41 4.82 24.43 -10.63
CA SER A 41 5.19 23.75 -11.87
C SER A 41 4.34 24.20 -13.07
N MET A 42 3.03 24.40 -12.89
CA MET A 42 2.14 24.92 -13.93
C MET A 42 2.50 26.32 -14.36
N LEU A 43 3.01 27.14 -13.43
CA LEU A 43 3.52 28.49 -13.70
C LEU A 43 4.91 28.49 -14.35
N GLY A 44 5.49 27.33 -14.63
CA GLY A 44 6.81 27.20 -15.23
C GLY A 44 7.97 27.61 -14.31
N LYS A 45 7.73 27.68 -13.01
CA LYS A 45 8.75 27.99 -12.01
C LYS A 45 9.49 26.73 -11.54
N THR A 46 10.69 26.90 -11.04
CA THR A 46 11.49 25.81 -10.47
C THR A 46 11.08 25.51 -9.04
N ILE A 47 11.08 24.22 -8.70
CA ILE A 47 10.93 23.76 -7.33
C ILE A 47 12.34 23.46 -6.81
N PRO A 48 12.85 24.21 -5.81
CA PRO A 48 14.14 23.91 -5.22
C PRO A 48 14.06 22.61 -4.42
N MET A 49 15.04 21.73 -4.64
CA MET A 49 15.17 20.47 -3.90
C MET A 49 16.62 20.31 -3.44
N SER A 50 16.81 20.00 -2.17
CA SER A 50 18.12 19.59 -1.68
C SER A 50 18.46 18.22 -2.25
N VAL A 51 19.76 17.94 -2.47
CA VAL A 51 20.20 16.60 -2.85
C VAL A 51 19.79 15.62 -1.76
N PRO A 52 18.90 14.65 -2.05
CA PRO A 52 18.40 13.74 -1.03
C PRO A 52 19.46 12.71 -0.60
N GLU A 53 19.41 12.31 0.65
CA GLU A 53 20.10 11.11 1.10
C GLU A 53 19.48 9.89 0.42
N VAL A 54 20.28 8.94 -0.03
CA VAL A 54 19.81 7.66 -0.57
C VAL A 54 20.01 6.58 0.48
N VAL A 55 18.92 5.99 0.94
CA VAL A 55 18.90 4.94 1.95
C VAL A 55 18.57 3.60 1.30
N GLY A 56 19.50 2.65 1.36
CA GLY A 56 19.27 1.28 0.92
C GLY A 56 18.48 0.50 1.97
N VAL A 57 17.44 -0.22 1.56
CA VAL A 57 16.75 -1.20 2.41
C VAL A 57 17.05 -2.59 1.87
N ASN A 58 17.92 -3.30 2.58
CA ASN A 58 18.36 -4.64 2.23
C ASN A 58 17.37 -5.68 2.75
N LEU A 59 16.57 -6.24 1.84
CA LEU A 59 15.62 -7.30 2.15
C LEU A 59 16.27 -8.66 2.06
N THR A 60 16.12 -9.46 3.10
CA THR A 60 16.64 -10.84 3.15
C THR A 60 15.50 -11.83 3.37
N LYS A 61 15.72 -13.08 2.96
CA LYS A 61 14.77 -14.19 3.09
C LYS A 61 13.42 -13.93 2.39
N GLN A 62 12.33 -14.50 2.93
CA GLN A 62 10.98 -14.41 2.38
C GLN A 62 9.94 -14.27 3.49
N LEU A 63 8.77 -13.75 3.13
CA LEU A 63 7.62 -13.66 4.04
C LEU A 63 7.14 -15.07 4.42
N LYS A 64 6.73 -15.24 5.68
CA LYS A 64 6.05 -16.44 6.14
C LYS A 64 4.69 -16.58 5.44
N GLU A 65 4.20 -17.82 5.36
CA GLU A 65 2.84 -18.08 4.90
C GLU A 65 1.81 -17.34 5.77
N GLY A 66 0.81 -16.74 5.13
CA GLY A 66 -0.24 -15.97 5.80
C GLY A 66 0.10 -14.49 6.03
N ILE A 67 1.36 -14.07 5.86
CA ILE A 67 1.74 -12.65 5.93
C ILE A 67 1.37 -11.95 4.63
N THR A 68 0.70 -10.81 4.76
CA THR A 68 0.26 -10.01 3.62
C THR A 68 1.24 -8.89 3.28
N SER A 69 1.12 -8.34 2.08
CA SER A 69 1.85 -7.11 1.72
C SER A 69 1.48 -5.92 2.61
N THR A 70 0.29 -5.94 3.21
CA THR A 70 -0.13 -4.91 4.17
C THR A 70 0.67 -5.02 5.47
N ASP A 71 0.85 -6.23 6.02
CA ASP A 71 1.70 -6.43 7.20
C ASP A 71 3.13 -5.95 6.93
N LEU A 72 3.67 -6.33 5.77
CA LEU A 72 5.00 -5.92 5.34
C LEU A 72 5.14 -4.39 5.26
N VAL A 73 4.20 -3.71 4.61
CA VAL A 73 4.30 -2.26 4.43
C VAL A 73 4.13 -1.50 5.74
N LEU A 74 3.27 -1.94 6.64
CA LEU A 74 3.14 -1.34 7.96
C LEU A 74 4.43 -1.49 8.79
N TYR A 75 5.08 -2.66 8.67
CA TYR A 75 6.37 -2.88 9.30
C TYR A 75 7.45 -1.95 8.71
N ILE A 76 7.53 -1.85 7.39
CA ILE A 76 8.46 -0.94 6.69
C ILE A 76 8.19 0.50 7.07
N THR A 77 6.93 0.91 7.14
CA THR A 77 6.54 2.28 7.55
C THR A 77 7.10 2.62 8.92
N LYS A 78 6.93 1.74 9.89
CA LYS A 78 7.51 1.92 11.22
C LYS A 78 9.04 1.98 11.18
N LEU A 79 9.68 1.02 10.54
CA LEU A 79 11.14 0.94 10.41
C LEU A 79 11.73 2.24 9.84
N LEU A 80 11.14 2.73 8.75
CA LEU A 80 11.62 3.92 8.06
C LEU A 80 11.35 5.20 8.86
N ARG A 81 10.18 5.32 9.52
CA ARG A 81 9.90 6.44 10.42
C ARG A 81 10.87 6.48 11.61
N ASP A 82 11.08 5.35 12.26
CA ASP A 82 12.04 5.24 13.37
C ASP A 82 13.47 5.59 12.91
N SER A 83 13.80 5.29 11.66
CA SER A 83 15.08 5.61 11.02
C SER A 83 15.19 7.04 10.50
N LYS A 84 14.17 7.88 10.66
CA LYS A 84 14.18 9.31 10.27
C LYS A 84 14.55 9.55 8.80
N VAL A 85 13.87 8.86 7.89
CA VAL A 85 14.12 8.95 6.43
C VAL A 85 13.36 10.08 5.74
N VAL A 86 12.79 11.02 6.48
CA VAL A 86 11.99 12.11 5.90
C VAL A 86 12.84 12.90 4.90
N GLY A 87 12.32 13.03 3.67
CA GLY A 87 13.02 13.72 2.58
C GLY A 87 14.07 12.89 1.84
N SER A 88 14.35 11.65 2.28
CA SER A 88 15.30 10.75 1.61
C SER A 88 14.68 10.05 0.41
N PHE A 89 15.54 9.51 -0.45
CA PHE A 89 15.19 8.50 -1.43
C PHE A 89 15.46 7.12 -0.83
N ILE A 90 14.53 6.21 -0.99
CA ILE A 90 14.67 4.83 -0.52
C ILE A 90 14.87 3.92 -1.72
N GLU A 91 15.83 3.04 -1.66
CA GLU A 91 16.06 2.02 -2.67
C GLU A 91 16.05 0.63 -2.04
N PHE A 92 15.16 -0.23 -2.53
CA PHE A 92 15.07 -1.61 -2.04
C PHE A 92 16.05 -2.50 -2.78
N CYS A 93 16.85 -3.23 -2.03
CA CYS A 93 17.87 -4.14 -2.52
C CYS A 93 17.85 -5.48 -1.76
N GLY A 94 18.79 -6.35 -2.04
CA GLY A 94 18.91 -7.65 -1.40
C GLY A 94 18.14 -8.78 -2.11
N GLU A 95 18.37 -10.01 -1.64
CA GLU A 95 17.78 -11.21 -2.23
C GLU A 95 16.27 -11.30 -2.01
N GLY A 96 15.76 -10.75 -0.90
CA GLY A 96 14.35 -10.76 -0.55
C GLY A 96 13.46 -10.01 -1.55
N VAL A 97 14.02 -9.10 -2.35
CA VAL A 97 13.27 -8.37 -3.39
C VAL A 97 12.71 -9.33 -4.44
N GLU A 98 13.39 -10.44 -4.74
CA GLU A 98 12.91 -11.45 -5.71
C GLU A 98 11.60 -12.11 -5.29
N ASN A 99 11.37 -12.20 -3.98
CA ASN A 99 10.20 -12.84 -3.41
C ASN A 99 8.96 -11.93 -3.40
N LEU A 100 9.13 -10.66 -3.79
CA LEU A 100 8.05 -9.67 -3.85
C LEU A 100 7.52 -9.55 -5.28
N THR A 101 6.21 -9.71 -5.44
CA THR A 101 5.53 -9.39 -6.70
C THR A 101 5.50 -7.87 -6.93
N VAL A 102 5.27 -7.44 -8.17
CA VAL A 102 5.08 -6.01 -8.47
C VAL A 102 3.93 -5.41 -7.63
N GLY A 103 2.86 -6.17 -7.37
CA GLY A 103 1.78 -5.72 -6.49
C GLY A 103 2.24 -5.45 -5.05
N ASP A 104 3.12 -6.29 -4.51
CA ASP A 104 3.69 -6.10 -3.17
C ASP A 104 4.60 -4.86 -3.14
N ARG A 105 5.49 -4.72 -4.13
CA ARG A 105 6.37 -3.54 -4.31
C ARG A 105 5.56 -2.26 -4.49
N ALA A 106 4.47 -2.31 -5.25
CA ALA A 106 3.57 -1.18 -5.46
C ALA A 106 2.90 -0.74 -4.16
N THR A 107 2.48 -1.68 -3.31
CA THR A 107 1.93 -1.38 -1.99
C THR A 107 2.96 -0.65 -1.11
N ILE A 108 4.21 -1.10 -1.11
CA ILE A 108 5.30 -0.47 -0.36
C ILE A 108 5.58 0.93 -0.89
N SER A 109 5.77 1.07 -2.20
CA SER A 109 6.11 2.35 -2.84
C SER A 109 4.98 3.37 -2.69
N ASN A 110 3.73 2.92 -2.70
CA ASN A 110 2.55 3.79 -2.56
C ASN A 110 2.53 4.51 -1.20
N MET A 111 3.02 3.87 -0.15
CA MET A 111 3.06 4.44 1.19
C MET A 111 4.31 5.31 1.46
N ALA A 112 5.02 5.75 0.41
CA ALA A 112 6.14 6.66 0.57
C ALA A 112 5.80 7.94 1.37
N PRO A 113 4.64 8.60 1.14
CA PRO A 113 4.24 9.75 1.94
C PRO A 113 4.08 9.43 3.43
N GLU A 114 3.53 8.26 3.77
CA GLU A 114 3.27 7.86 5.15
C GLU A 114 4.56 7.69 5.96
N TYR A 115 5.63 7.18 5.38
CA TYR A 115 6.93 7.16 6.06
C TYR A 115 7.83 8.35 5.73
N GLY A 116 7.35 9.29 4.91
CA GLY A 116 7.98 10.59 4.65
C GLY A 116 9.12 10.55 3.63
N ALA A 117 9.29 9.47 2.87
CA ALA A 117 10.26 9.42 1.80
C ALA A 117 9.80 10.21 0.57
N THR A 118 10.73 10.87 -0.11
CA THR A 118 10.43 11.61 -1.34
C THR A 118 10.18 10.66 -2.50
N ALA A 119 10.98 9.60 -2.61
CA ALA A 119 10.82 8.56 -3.62
C ALA A 119 11.24 7.21 -3.05
N VAL A 120 10.69 6.14 -3.64
CA VAL A 120 10.97 4.76 -3.25
C VAL A 120 11.17 3.94 -4.50
N LEU A 121 12.33 3.39 -4.71
CA LEU A 121 12.67 2.70 -5.95
C LEU A 121 12.88 1.19 -5.72
N PHE A 122 12.29 0.40 -6.60
CA PHE A 122 12.62 -1.02 -6.77
C PHE A 122 13.39 -1.22 -8.08
N PRO A 123 14.34 -2.13 -8.12
CA PRO A 123 15.07 -2.44 -9.34
C PRO A 123 14.18 -3.15 -10.37
N VAL A 124 14.54 -3.01 -11.64
CA VAL A 124 13.92 -3.79 -12.72
C VAL A 124 14.46 -5.23 -12.66
N ASP A 125 13.57 -6.21 -12.70
CA ASP A 125 13.90 -7.64 -12.71
C ASP A 125 12.84 -8.47 -13.45
N LYS A 126 12.89 -9.79 -13.30
CA LYS A 126 11.93 -10.71 -13.92
C LYS A 126 10.48 -10.47 -13.48
N ALA A 127 10.25 -10.03 -12.23
CA ALA A 127 8.90 -9.72 -11.76
C ALA A 127 8.32 -8.51 -12.52
N THR A 128 9.15 -7.52 -12.85
CA THR A 128 8.76 -6.38 -13.71
C THR A 128 8.37 -6.86 -15.11
N LEU A 129 9.17 -7.72 -15.73
CA LEU A 129 8.86 -8.24 -17.08
C LEU A 129 7.57 -9.06 -17.10
N ASN A 130 7.37 -9.93 -16.10
CA ASN A 130 6.15 -10.69 -15.94
C ASN A 130 4.93 -9.79 -15.80
N TYR A 131 5.03 -8.72 -15.02
CA TYR A 131 3.95 -7.75 -14.89
C TYR A 131 3.65 -7.04 -16.22
N LEU A 132 4.65 -6.64 -16.97
CA LEU A 132 4.48 -6.03 -18.31
C LEU A 132 3.77 -6.97 -19.28
N SER A 133 4.14 -8.25 -19.28
CA SER A 133 3.47 -9.30 -20.07
C SER A 133 2.01 -9.46 -19.68
N MET A 134 1.73 -9.59 -18.37
CA MET A 134 0.35 -9.72 -17.85
C MET A 134 -0.52 -8.49 -18.14
N THR A 135 0.07 -7.32 -18.31
CA THR A 135 -0.64 -6.07 -18.60
C THR A 135 -0.69 -5.73 -20.09
N GLY A 136 -0.33 -6.69 -20.96
CA GLY A 136 -0.57 -6.61 -22.40
C GLY A 136 0.53 -5.93 -23.20
N ARG A 137 1.76 -5.84 -22.67
CA ARG A 137 2.93 -5.43 -23.45
C ARG A 137 3.34 -6.56 -24.39
N THR A 138 3.78 -6.19 -25.60
CA THR A 138 4.30 -7.14 -26.58
C THR A 138 5.64 -7.71 -26.15
N GLU A 139 6.02 -8.87 -26.69
CA GLU A 139 7.32 -9.49 -26.40
C GLU A 139 8.48 -8.59 -26.83
N GLU A 140 8.32 -7.83 -27.92
CA GLU A 140 9.31 -6.88 -28.41
C GLU A 140 9.53 -5.73 -27.41
N GLU A 141 8.43 -5.12 -26.90
CA GLU A 141 8.51 -4.07 -25.87
C GLU A 141 9.17 -4.58 -24.59
N ILE A 142 8.84 -5.81 -24.16
CA ILE A 142 9.42 -6.42 -22.96
C ILE A 142 10.91 -6.66 -23.16
N LYS A 143 11.32 -7.15 -24.34
CA LYS A 143 12.74 -7.34 -24.68
C LYS A 143 13.52 -6.03 -24.66
N ILE A 144 12.93 -4.96 -25.20
CA ILE A 144 13.53 -3.61 -25.16
C ILE A 144 13.74 -3.17 -23.70
N VAL A 145 12.75 -3.34 -22.84
CA VAL A 145 12.86 -2.98 -21.42
C VAL A 145 13.97 -3.79 -20.75
N GLU A 146 14.06 -5.08 -20.99
CA GLU A 146 15.08 -5.96 -20.43
C GLU A 146 16.49 -5.54 -20.88
N GLU A 147 16.72 -5.43 -22.17
CA GLU A 147 18.05 -5.10 -22.75
C GLU A 147 18.49 -3.69 -22.33
N TYR A 148 17.58 -2.72 -22.39
CA TYR A 148 17.86 -1.35 -21.96
C TYR A 148 18.21 -1.27 -20.48
N SER A 149 17.45 -1.96 -19.63
CA SER A 149 17.69 -1.97 -18.19
C SER A 149 19.04 -2.62 -17.83
N LYS A 150 19.42 -3.68 -18.56
CA LYS A 150 20.74 -4.31 -18.40
C LYS A 150 21.86 -3.38 -18.86
N TYR A 151 21.69 -2.74 -19.99
CA TYR A 151 22.68 -1.80 -20.55
C TYR A 151 22.89 -0.58 -19.65
N GLN A 152 21.83 -0.03 -19.07
CA GLN A 152 21.87 1.13 -18.17
C GLN A 152 22.24 0.77 -16.72
N ASN A 153 22.50 -0.51 -16.41
CA ASN A 153 22.72 -1.01 -15.05
C ASN A 153 21.56 -0.78 -14.07
N LEU A 154 20.33 -0.65 -14.60
CA LEU A 154 19.10 -0.58 -13.81
C LEU A 154 18.53 -1.98 -13.48
N TRP A 155 19.06 -3.00 -14.14
CA TRP A 155 18.70 -4.39 -13.90
C TRP A 155 19.27 -4.87 -12.56
N ARG A 156 18.44 -5.52 -11.76
CA ARG A 156 18.82 -6.05 -10.45
C ARG A 156 20.01 -7.03 -10.57
N LYS A 157 21.06 -6.75 -9.84
CA LYS A 157 22.23 -7.62 -9.70
C LYS A 157 22.22 -8.22 -8.30
N SER A 158 22.21 -9.54 -8.20
CA SER A 158 22.11 -10.25 -6.91
C SER A 158 23.33 -10.11 -5.99
N LYS A 159 24.50 -9.69 -6.53
CA LYS A 159 25.78 -9.73 -5.80
C LYS A 159 26.43 -8.37 -5.55
N THR A 160 25.92 -7.30 -6.12
CA THR A 160 26.50 -5.96 -5.95
C THR A 160 25.39 -4.97 -5.64
N ALA A 161 25.26 -4.59 -4.38
CA ALA A 161 24.45 -3.42 -4.02
C ALA A 161 25.22 -2.15 -4.41
N PRO A 162 24.53 -1.07 -4.85
CA PRO A 162 25.11 0.24 -4.93
C PRO A 162 25.64 0.71 -3.57
N GLU A 163 26.51 1.70 -3.55
CA GLU A 163 26.86 2.40 -2.32
C GLU A 163 25.74 3.37 -1.94
N TYR A 164 25.22 3.19 -0.74
CA TYR A 164 24.19 4.03 -0.17
C TYR A 164 24.76 4.93 0.92
N ASN A 165 24.16 6.07 1.17
CA ASN A 165 24.52 6.89 2.33
C ASN A 165 24.33 6.12 3.64
N ARG A 166 23.32 5.22 3.66
CA ARG A 166 22.97 4.41 4.80
C ARG A 166 22.24 3.15 4.33
N VAL A 167 22.40 2.04 5.05
CA VAL A 167 21.70 0.78 4.78
C VAL A 167 20.90 0.35 6.00
N LEU A 168 19.68 -0.09 5.78
CA LEU A 168 18.80 -0.71 6.77
C LEU A 168 18.54 -2.15 6.36
N ASP A 169 18.78 -3.08 7.26
CA ASP A 169 18.53 -4.51 7.02
C ASP A 169 17.15 -4.91 7.51
N LEU A 170 16.42 -5.68 6.70
CA LEU A 170 15.12 -6.23 7.04
C LEU A 170 15.02 -7.70 6.64
N ASP A 171 14.94 -8.56 7.64
CA ASP A 171 14.66 -9.99 7.46
C ASP A 171 13.13 -10.18 7.31
N LEU A 172 12.67 -10.51 6.10
CA LEU A 172 11.25 -10.71 5.79
C LEU A 172 10.60 -11.82 6.63
N SER A 173 11.38 -12.80 7.10
CA SER A 173 10.86 -13.90 7.93
C SER A 173 10.49 -13.48 9.35
N THR A 174 10.88 -12.28 9.78
CA THR A 174 10.55 -11.76 11.12
C THR A 174 9.24 -11.01 11.19
N ILE A 175 8.60 -10.77 10.04
CA ILE A 175 7.36 -10.03 9.97
C ILE A 175 6.20 -10.89 10.48
N GLU A 176 5.41 -10.32 11.37
CA GLU A 176 4.24 -10.94 11.97
C GLU A 176 2.97 -10.16 11.60
N PRO A 177 1.78 -10.80 11.65
CA PRO A 177 0.52 -10.11 11.41
C PRO A 177 0.38 -8.89 12.33
N CYS A 178 -0.02 -7.77 11.76
CA CYS A 178 -0.09 -6.53 12.51
C CYS A 178 -1.25 -5.63 12.05
N VAL A 179 -1.56 -4.67 12.89
CA VAL A 179 -2.45 -3.54 12.60
C VAL A 179 -1.71 -2.25 12.88
N SER A 180 -2.24 -1.12 12.44
CA SER A 180 -1.66 0.19 12.71
C SER A 180 -2.73 1.17 13.18
N GLY A 181 -2.32 2.15 13.95
CA GLY A 181 -3.18 3.15 14.56
C GLY A 181 -3.14 3.09 16.11
N PRO A 182 -4.03 3.86 16.74
CA PRO A 182 -5.21 4.56 16.21
C PRO A 182 -4.92 5.90 15.52
N LYS A 183 -3.72 6.47 15.66
CA LYS A 183 -3.44 7.83 15.21
C LYS A 183 -2.67 7.89 13.89
N ASN A 184 -1.55 7.18 13.81
CA ASN A 184 -0.67 7.25 12.65
C ASN A 184 -0.41 5.87 12.03
N PRO A 185 -0.06 5.78 10.74
CA PRO A 185 0.26 4.50 10.09
C PRO A 185 1.53 3.84 10.64
N GLU A 186 2.45 4.58 11.25
CA GLU A 186 3.63 4.03 11.93
C GLU A 186 3.35 3.47 13.32
N ASP A 187 2.17 3.71 13.89
CA ASP A 187 1.75 3.17 15.19
C ASP A 187 1.39 1.67 15.04
N LYS A 188 2.38 0.88 14.60
CA LYS A 188 2.21 -0.56 14.37
C LYS A 188 2.06 -1.33 15.67
N ILE A 189 1.05 -2.19 15.73
CA ILE A 189 0.77 -3.10 16.85
C ILE A 189 0.72 -4.53 16.31
N ASP A 190 1.52 -5.43 16.89
CA ASP A 190 1.44 -6.85 16.59
C ASP A 190 0.06 -7.38 16.99
N LEU A 191 -0.57 -8.17 16.13
CA LEU A 191 -1.96 -8.62 16.34
C LEU A 191 -2.14 -9.38 17.66
N GLU A 192 -1.15 -10.16 18.08
CA GLU A 192 -1.18 -10.87 19.35
C GLU A 192 -1.23 -9.94 20.57
N LYS A 193 -0.66 -8.74 20.45
CA LYS A 193 -0.60 -7.74 21.52
C LYS A 193 -1.79 -6.77 21.48
N PHE A 194 -2.62 -6.83 20.45
CA PHE A 194 -3.65 -5.84 20.17
C PHE A 194 -4.58 -5.58 21.36
N SER A 195 -5.09 -6.63 22.00
CA SER A 195 -6.02 -6.50 23.15
C SER A 195 -5.44 -5.76 24.34
N LYS A 196 -4.13 -5.88 24.56
CA LYS A 196 -3.43 -5.18 25.66
C LYS A 196 -3.13 -3.73 25.27
N GLU A 197 -2.66 -3.52 24.05
CA GLU A 197 -2.26 -2.20 23.59
C GLU A 197 -3.45 -1.28 23.36
N ILE A 198 -4.63 -1.79 22.96
CA ILE A 198 -5.82 -0.93 22.79
C ILE A 198 -6.27 -0.30 24.12
N ASN A 199 -6.18 -1.01 25.24
CA ASN A 199 -6.44 -0.46 26.57
C ASN A 199 -5.45 0.66 26.94
N LYS A 200 -4.18 0.44 26.68
CA LYS A 200 -3.13 1.42 26.92
C LYS A 200 -3.33 2.68 26.06
N HIS A 201 -3.66 2.51 24.79
CA HIS A 201 -3.97 3.61 23.87
C HIS A 201 -5.20 4.40 24.31
N SER A 202 -6.28 3.72 24.74
CA SER A 202 -7.47 4.38 25.27
C SER A 202 -7.14 5.26 26.48
N LYS A 203 -6.33 4.75 27.40
CA LYS A 203 -5.88 5.50 28.58
C LYS A 203 -4.99 6.70 28.19
N MET A 204 -4.07 6.51 27.25
CA MET A 204 -3.15 7.56 26.80
C MET A 204 -3.85 8.67 26.01
N LEU A 205 -4.78 8.32 25.10
CA LEU A 205 -5.41 9.28 24.19
C LEU A 205 -6.65 9.95 24.81
N TYR A 206 -7.41 9.21 25.61
CA TYR A 206 -8.71 9.65 26.11
C TYR A 206 -8.80 9.70 27.64
N ASN A 207 -7.72 9.33 28.34
CA ASN A 207 -7.69 9.18 29.80
C ASN A 207 -8.83 8.29 30.33
N LYS A 208 -9.15 7.21 29.60
CA LYS A 208 -10.22 6.26 29.89
C LYS A 208 -9.70 4.83 29.87
N ASP A 209 -10.11 4.05 30.86
CA ASP A 209 -9.98 2.59 30.80
C ASP A 209 -11.21 2.05 30.05
N LEU A 210 -10.98 1.08 29.15
CA LEU A 210 -12.08 0.42 28.42
C LEU A 210 -12.94 -0.35 29.41
N ARG A 211 -14.24 -0.21 29.30
CA ARG A 211 -15.24 -0.84 30.17
C ARG A 211 -16.04 -1.86 29.37
N ASP A 212 -16.38 -2.95 30.01
CA ASP A 212 -17.30 -3.97 29.45
C ASP A 212 -18.78 -3.61 29.59
N ASN A 213 -19.09 -2.40 30.08
CA ASN A 213 -20.45 -1.95 30.23
C ASN A 213 -21.13 -1.83 28.86
N GLU A 214 -22.26 -2.50 28.69
CA GLU A 214 -23.09 -2.41 27.53
C GLU A 214 -24.09 -1.27 27.68
N PHE A 215 -24.24 -0.48 26.59
CA PHE A 215 -25.24 0.58 26.50
C PHE A 215 -26.23 0.23 25.39
N GLU A 216 -27.51 0.28 25.71
CA GLU A 216 -28.57 0.04 24.74
C GLU A 216 -28.73 1.26 23.83
N VAL A 217 -28.88 1.04 22.53
CA VAL A 217 -29.25 2.07 21.55
C VAL A 217 -30.75 1.95 21.29
N PRO A 218 -31.60 2.77 21.95
CA PRO A 218 -33.05 2.55 22.02
C PRO A 218 -33.75 2.47 20.67
N THR A 219 -33.27 3.23 19.70
CA THR A 219 -33.88 3.34 18.37
C THR A 219 -33.47 2.23 17.40
N GLN A 220 -32.45 1.43 17.76
CA GLN A 220 -31.81 0.46 16.84
C GLN A 220 -31.84 -0.98 17.33
N GLY A 221 -32.22 -1.21 18.59
CA GLY A 221 -32.38 -2.55 19.14
C GLY A 221 -31.08 -3.35 19.28
N TYR A 222 -29.91 -2.69 19.36
CA TYR A 222 -28.65 -3.33 19.66
C TYR A 222 -27.92 -2.62 20.82
N LYS A 223 -26.95 -3.32 21.39
CA LYS A 223 -26.10 -2.78 22.45
C LYS A 223 -24.69 -2.48 21.91
N ILE A 224 -24.08 -1.46 22.46
CA ILE A 224 -22.70 -1.05 22.17
C ILE A 224 -21.87 -1.06 23.46
N LYS A 225 -20.58 -1.29 23.34
CA LYS A 225 -19.61 -1.17 24.43
C LYS A 225 -18.34 -0.48 23.94
N ASP A 226 -17.46 -0.14 24.87
CA ASP A 226 -16.15 0.43 24.54
C ASP A 226 -15.37 -0.55 23.64
N ALA A 227 -14.64 -0.01 22.67
CA ALA A 227 -13.91 -0.74 21.63
C ALA A 227 -14.76 -1.60 20.66
N ASP A 228 -16.07 -1.42 20.62
CA ASP A 228 -16.89 -2.02 19.55
C ASP A 228 -16.52 -1.44 18.17
N ILE A 229 -16.40 -2.32 17.19
CA ILE A 229 -16.22 -1.92 15.79
C ILE A 229 -17.57 -1.42 15.27
N MET A 230 -17.65 -0.15 14.96
CA MET A 230 -18.87 0.49 14.42
C MET A 230 -18.81 0.67 12.91
N ILE A 231 -17.60 0.81 12.36
CA ILE A 231 -17.35 1.00 10.93
C ILE A 231 -16.27 0.01 10.50
N ALA A 232 -16.54 -0.70 9.41
CA ALA A 232 -15.57 -1.54 8.73
C ALA A 232 -15.56 -1.18 7.23
N ALA A 233 -14.54 -0.53 6.77
CA ALA A 233 -14.40 -0.10 5.39
C ALA A 233 -13.23 -0.81 4.71
N ILE A 234 -13.49 -1.46 3.58
CA ILE A 234 -12.43 -1.92 2.68
C ILE A 234 -12.15 -0.78 1.72
N THR A 235 -10.98 -0.19 1.81
CA THR A 235 -10.55 0.93 0.98
C THR A 235 -9.23 0.65 0.31
N SER A 236 -9.03 1.24 -0.85
CA SER A 236 -7.76 1.16 -1.56
C SER A 236 -7.49 2.46 -2.29
N CYS A 237 -6.24 2.89 -2.34
CA CYS A 237 -5.82 3.95 -3.24
C CYS A 237 -6.06 3.54 -4.69
N THR A 238 -6.24 4.53 -5.57
CA THR A 238 -6.59 4.34 -6.98
C THR A 238 -5.66 3.34 -7.68
N ASN A 239 -4.42 3.26 -7.27
CA ASN A 239 -3.38 2.51 -7.95
C ASN A 239 -2.87 1.26 -7.19
N THR A 240 -3.23 1.05 -5.94
CA THR A 240 -2.60 0.08 -5.04
C THR A 240 -3.42 -1.14 -4.67
N ALA A 241 -4.50 -1.41 -5.35
CA ALA A 241 -5.22 -2.64 -5.11
C ALA A 241 -4.35 -3.85 -5.50
N ASN A 242 -3.61 -4.38 -4.52
CA ASN A 242 -2.94 -5.66 -4.72
C ASN A 242 -4.02 -6.74 -4.95
N PRO A 243 -4.09 -7.34 -6.14
CA PRO A 243 -5.13 -8.32 -6.46
C PRO A 243 -5.20 -9.49 -5.47
N LYS A 244 -4.06 -9.89 -4.90
CA LYS A 244 -4.01 -10.96 -3.89
C LYS A 244 -4.83 -10.61 -2.66
N ASN A 245 -4.69 -9.40 -2.10
CA ASN A 245 -5.41 -8.98 -0.90
C ASN A 245 -6.91 -8.89 -1.16
N VAL A 246 -7.30 -8.37 -2.32
CA VAL A 246 -8.70 -8.21 -2.71
C VAL A 246 -9.38 -9.57 -2.92
N ILE A 247 -8.70 -10.49 -3.60
CA ILE A 247 -9.19 -11.86 -3.78
C ILE A 247 -9.26 -12.59 -2.43
N ALA A 248 -8.25 -12.44 -1.57
CA ALA A 248 -8.24 -13.02 -0.23
C ALA A 248 -9.44 -12.54 0.61
N ALA A 249 -9.74 -11.23 0.60
CA ALA A 249 -10.92 -10.68 1.26
C ALA A 249 -12.22 -11.31 0.73
N GLY A 250 -12.36 -11.45 -0.59
CA GLY A 250 -13.52 -12.11 -1.21
C GLY A 250 -13.63 -13.60 -0.85
N LEU A 251 -12.51 -14.31 -0.77
CA LEU A 251 -12.49 -15.72 -0.35
C LEU A 251 -12.86 -15.90 1.13
N ILE A 252 -12.39 -14.98 1.99
CA ILE A 252 -12.78 -14.95 3.42
C ILE A 252 -14.28 -14.71 3.53
N ALA A 253 -14.82 -13.72 2.81
CA ALA A 253 -16.24 -13.44 2.77
C ALA A 253 -17.05 -14.66 2.34
N LYS A 254 -16.64 -15.35 1.26
CA LYS A 254 -17.24 -16.60 0.79
C LYS A 254 -17.24 -17.67 1.87
N LYS A 255 -16.12 -17.87 2.55
CA LYS A 255 -16.00 -18.87 3.63
C LYS A 255 -16.91 -18.52 4.81
N LEU A 256 -16.97 -17.27 5.22
CA LEU A 256 -17.82 -16.82 6.32
C LEU A 256 -19.31 -17.03 6.01
N ILE A 257 -19.76 -16.65 4.81
CA ILE A 257 -21.16 -16.88 4.39
C ILE A 257 -21.49 -18.37 4.39
N ASN A 258 -20.61 -19.21 3.83
CA ASN A 258 -20.82 -20.67 3.81
C ASN A 258 -20.86 -21.29 5.22
N LEU A 259 -20.23 -20.66 6.20
CA LEU A 259 -20.32 -21.04 7.63
C LEU A 259 -21.54 -20.44 8.35
N GLY A 260 -22.44 -19.75 7.64
CA GLY A 260 -23.63 -19.13 8.20
C GLY A 260 -23.40 -17.84 8.98
N PHE A 261 -22.21 -17.20 8.81
CA PHE A 261 -21.93 -15.93 9.47
C PHE A 261 -22.86 -14.82 8.94
N LYS A 262 -23.41 -14.04 9.86
CA LYS A 262 -24.21 -12.86 9.55
C LYS A 262 -23.56 -11.61 10.16
N LYS A 263 -23.50 -10.54 9.38
CA LYS A 263 -23.00 -9.26 9.86
C LYS A 263 -23.90 -8.73 11.00
N LYS A 264 -23.27 -8.20 12.05
CA LYS A 264 -24.00 -7.52 13.14
C LYS A 264 -24.55 -6.18 12.65
N ASN A 265 -25.81 -5.88 12.96
CA ASN A 265 -26.50 -4.65 12.52
C ASN A 265 -25.80 -3.36 12.96
N LYS A 266 -25.08 -3.38 14.09
CA LYS A 266 -24.34 -2.22 14.61
C LYS A 266 -23.11 -1.85 13.77
N ILE A 267 -22.65 -2.72 12.86
CA ILE A 267 -21.44 -2.46 12.05
C ILE A 267 -21.86 -1.91 10.68
N LYS A 268 -21.44 -0.69 10.38
CA LYS A 268 -21.56 -0.11 9.04
C LYS A 268 -20.39 -0.60 8.19
N THR A 269 -20.69 -1.28 7.09
CA THR A 269 -19.71 -1.82 6.16
C THR A 269 -19.74 -1.09 4.84
N SER A 270 -18.59 -0.93 4.18
CA SER A 270 -18.47 -0.34 2.85
C SER A 270 -17.26 -0.87 2.11
N PHE A 271 -17.31 -0.79 0.78
CA PHE A 271 -16.17 -1.11 -0.08
C PHE A 271 -15.94 0.03 -1.09
N ALA A 272 -14.73 0.56 -1.11
CA ALA A 272 -14.29 1.53 -2.10
C ALA A 272 -13.05 0.98 -2.82
N PRO A 273 -13.22 0.21 -3.92
CA PRO A 273 -12.09 -0.31 -4.70
C PRO A 273 -11.25 0.82 -5.26
N GLY A 274 -9.95 0.62 -5.35
CA GLY A 274 -9.00 1.61 -5.86
C GLY A 274 -9.27 2.03 -7.29
N SER A 275 -9.79 1.12 -8.12
CA SER A 275 -10.10 1.38 -9.52
C SER A 275 -11.21 0.43 -10.04
N LYS A 276 -11.73 0.74 -11.22
CA LYS A 276 -12.65 -0.15 -11.93
C LYS A 276 -12.04 -1.53 -12.18
N VAL A 277 -10.73 -1.63 -12.39
CA VAL A 277 -10.02 -2.91 -12.56
C VAL A 277 -10.19 -3.82 -11.35
N THR A 278 -10.07 -3.28 -10.15
CA THR A 278 -10.26 -4.04 -8.89
C THR A 278 -11.68 -4.57 -8.78
N ALA A 279 -12.68 -3.73 -9.08
CA ALA A 279 -14.09 -4.15 -9.09
C ALA A 279 -14.35 -5.25 -10.13
N GLU A 280 -13.77 -5.14 -11.33
CA GLU A 280 -13.90 -6.16 -12.38
C GLU A 280 -13.22 -7.50 -11.99
N ILE A 281 -12.09 -7.48 -11.29
CA ILE A 281 -11.45 -8.69 -10.75
C ILE A 281 -12.41 -9.44 -9.82
N LEU A 282 -13.01 -8.75 -8.86
CA LEU A 282 -13.98 -9.34 -7.93
C LEU A 282 -15.24 -9.83 -8.62
N LYS A 283 -15.74 -9.07 -9.59
CA LYS A 283 -16.91 -9.45 -10.39
C LYS A 283 -16.64 -10.69 -11.23
N LYS A 284 -15.54 -10.71 -11.99
CA LYS A 284 -15.16 -11.86 -12.85
C LYS A 284 -14.81 -13.12 -12.06
N SER A 285 -14.24 -12.98 -10.87
CA SER A 285 -13.98 -14.11 -9.95
C SER A 285 -15.24 -14.61 -9.23
N GLY A 286 -16.38 -13.91 -9.35
CA GLY A 286 -17.63 -14.24 -8.66
C GLY A 286 -17.58 -14.01 -7.15
N LEU A 287 -16.61 -13.25 -6.66
CA LEU A 287 -16.40 -13.01 -5.23
C LEU A 287 -17.16 -11.78 -4.70
N GLN A 288 -17.48 -10.82 -5.55
CA GLN A 288 -18.19 -9.60 -5.17
C GLN A 288 -19.49 -9.88 -4.41
N LYS A 289 -20.29 -10.86 -4.87
CA LYS A 289 -21.57 -11.19 -4.24
C LYS A 289 -21.47 -11.57 -2.75
N TYR A 290 -20.36 -12.20 -2.34
CA TYR A 290 -20.15 -12.56 -0.93
C TYR A 290 -19.75 -11.36 -0.07
N LEU A 291 -19.03 -10.40 -0.65
CA LEU A 291 -18.75 -9.13 -0.02
C LEU A 291 -20.05 -8.32 0.15
N ASP A 292 -20.89 -8.27 -0.89
CA ASP A 292 -22.19 -7.57 -0.86
C ASP A 292 -23.11 -8.15 0.22
N GLU A 293 -23.14 -9.47 0.36
CA GLU A 293 -23.94 -10.19 1.38
C GLU A 293 -23.49 -9.84 2.81
N LEU A 294 -22.19 -9.59 3.03
CA LEU A 294 -21.66 -9.06 4.28
C LEU A 294 -21.81 -7.53 4.39
N GLY A 295 -22.42 -6.89 3.40
CA GLY A 295 -22.69 -5.45 3.35
C GLY A 295 -21.51 -4.59 2.89
N PHE A 296 -20.43 -5.20 2.38
CA PHE A 296 -19.31 -4.50 1.74
C PHE A 296 -19.64 -4.16 0.28
N ASN A 297 -20.71 -3.37 0.11
CA ASN A 297 -21.14 -2.87 -1.20
C ASN A 297 -20.18 -1.81 -1.72
N VAL A 298 -20.03 -1.74 -3.05
CA VAL A 298 -19.25 -0.68 -3.69
C VAL A 298 -19.96 0.65 -3.52
N VAL A 299 -19.35 1.57 -2.78
CA VAL A 299 -19.90 2.93 -2.50
C VAL A 299 -19.22 4.03 -3.30
N GLY A 300 -18.06 3.75 -3.90
CA GLY A 300 -17.28 4.70 -4.69
C GLY A 300 -15.98 4.07 -5.13
N PHE A 301 -15.10 4.86 -5.72
CA PHE A 301 -13.76 4.43 -6.17
C PHE A 301 -12.67 5.37 -5.64
N GLY A 302 -11.47 4.81 -5.41
CA GLY A 302 -10.33 5.56 -4.94
C GLY A 302 -10.37 5.87 -3.45
N CYS A 303 -9.81 7.00 -3.04
CA CYS A 303 -9.61 7.38 -1.64
C CYS A 303 -10.88 7.88 -0.93
N THR A 304 -12.04 7.30 -1.22
CA THR A 304 -13.35 7.78 -0.76
C THR A 304 -13.51 7.78 0.76
N THR A 305 -12.80 6.91 1.46
CA THR A 305 -12.92 6.73 2.92
C THR A 305 -11.58 6.79 3.64
N CYS A 306 -10.52 7.18 2.96
CA CYS A 306 -9.17 7.24 3.51
C CYS A 306 -8.87 8.60 4.19
N ASN A 307 -9.60 9.66 3.84
CA ASN A 307 -9.45 11.01 4.39
C ASN A 307 -10.48 11.27 5.48
#